data_e77835ab630cc48ab6f1d71e4782985b
#
_entry.id   e77835ab630cc48ab6f1d71e4782985b
#
_cell.length_a   1.000
_cell.length_b   1.000
_cell.length_c   1.000
_cell.angle_alpha   90.00
_cell.angle_beta   90.00
_cell.angle_gamma   90.00
#
_symmetry.space_group_name_H-M   'P 1'
#
loop_
_entity.id
_entity.type
_entity.pdbx_description
1 polymer ?
#
loop_
_entity_poly.entity_id
_entity_poly.type
_entity_poly.pdbx_seq_one_letter_code
_entity_poly.pdbx_strand_id
1 'polypeptide(L)'
;MDDDKRAGDRVTINKEFESFDAFIQEYVTNISRTGVFIKSQQPLPVGTHVNLRFTVIMEEIQTIEGLGEVVRVEKDPPGMGVTFRELSPDSKDLIDRLLAQQRR
;
A
#
# COMPACT_ATOMS: atom_id res chain seq x y z
N MET A 1 22.83 -10.19 10.97
CA MET A 1 22.46 -10.34 10.80
C MET A 1 22.14 -10.71 10.32
N ASP A 2 21.83 -10.57 10.06
CA ASP A 2 21.32 -10.82 9.60
C ASP A 2 20.70 -11.56 9.41
N ASP A 3 20.65 -11.96 9.60
CA ASP A 3 20.02 -12.60 9.42
C ASP A 3 19.04 -12.52 9.39
N ASP A 4 18.83 -12.20 9.93
CA ASP A 4 17.82 -11.87 9.89
C ASP A 4 17.31 -11.53 8.79
N LYS A 5 17.76 -11.41 8.08
CA LYS A 5 17.38 -11.10 7.03
C LYS A 5 16.73 -12.05 6.36
N ARG A 6 16.73 -12.96 6.31
CA ARG A 6 16.19 -13.91 5.79
C ARG A 6 14.85 -13.79 5.51
N ALA A 7 14.20 -14.78 5.42
CA ALA A 7 12.81 -14.85 5.07
C ALA A 7 12.02 -13.89 5.86
N GLY A 8 12.46 -13.64 7.02
CA GLY A 8 11.74 -12.72 7.86
C GLY A 8 11.86 -11.28 7.46
N ASP A 9 12.73 -11.03 6.52
CA ASP A 9 12.94 -9.65 6.11
C ASP A 9 11.72 -9.11 5.42
N ARG A 10 11.28 -7.97 5.88
CA ARG A 10 10.19 -7.26 5.26
C ARG A 10 10.63 -5.84 4.98
N VAL A 11 10.23 -5.34 3.84
CA VAL A 11 10.49 -3.95 3.52
C VAL A 11 9.34 -3.15 4.08
N THR A 12 9.63 -2.10 4.82
CA THR A 12 8.60 -1.25 5.40
C THR A 12 8.35 -0.09 4.46
N ILE A 13 7.09 0.09 4.09
CA ILE A 13 6.66 1.21 3.27
C ILE A 13 5.77 2.06 4.15
N ASN A 14 6.27 3.23 4.51
CA ASN A 14 5.60 4.12 5.47
C ASN A 14 5.57 5.50 4.85
N LYS A 15 4.39 5.93 4.43
CA LYS A 15 4.23 7.20 3.72
C LYS A 15 3.09 7.99 4.31
N GLU A 16 3.22 9.32 4.26
CA GLU A 16 2.18 10.24 4.70
C GLU A 16 1.73 11.08 3.52
N PHE A 17 0.46 11.38 3.46
CA PHE A 17 -0.12 12.17 2.39
C PHE A 17 -1.06 13.19 2.99
N GLU A 18 -1.04 14.40 2.44
CA GLU A 18 -1.82 15.51 2.96
C GLU A 18 -3.32 15.34 2.72
N SER A 19 -3.68 14.49 1.79
CA SER A 19 -5.08 14.26 1.47
C SER A 19 -5.21 12.94 0.76
N PHE A 20 -6.43 12.44 0.66
CA PHE A 20 -6.67 11.23 -0.09
C PHE A 20 -6.35 11.44 -1.57
N ASP A 21 -6.65 12.61 -2.09
CA ASP A 21 -6.34 12.90 -3.49
C ASP A 21 -4.83 12.81 -3.74
N ALA A 22 -4.03 13.36 -2.84
CA ALA A 22 -2.58 13.27 -2.99
C ALA A 22 -2.12 11.83 -2.96
N PHE A 23 -2.68 11.03 -2.06
CA PHE A 23 -2.35 9.61 -1.96
C PHE A 23 -2.60 8.91 -3.31
N ILE A 24 -3.77 9.14 -3.89
CA ILE A 24 -4.12 8.49 -5.15
C ILE A 24 -3.28 9.03 -6.30
N GLN A 25 -3.09 10.34 -6.37
CA GLN A 25 -2.37 10.91 -7.49
C GLN A 25 -0.88 10.63 -7.47
N GLU A 26 -0.29 10.65 -6.28
CA GLU A 26 1.15 10.59 -6.20
C GLU A 26 1.69 9.19 -6.02
N TYR A 27 0.91 8.31 -5.47
CA TYR A 27 1.52 7.07 -5.05
C TYR A 27 0.74 5.81 -5.40
N VAL A 28 -0.56 5.86 -5.40
CA VAL A 28 -1.37 4.66 -5.59
C VAL A 28 -2.32 4.88 -6.76
N THR A 29 -2.32 3.95 -7.69
CA THR A 29 -3.24 4.04 -8.82
C THR A 29 -4.55 3.35 -8.50
N ASN A 30 -4.46 2.18 -7.92
CA ASN A 30 -5.63 1.38 -7.60
C ASN A 30 -5.51 0.84 -6.21
N ILE A 31 -6.57 0.93 -5.44
CA ILE A 31 -6.62 0.29 -4.14
C ILE A 31 -7.95 -0.43 -4.03
N SER A 32 -7.92 -1.60 -3.43
CA SER A 32 -9.11 -2.40 -3.19
C SER A 32 -8.92 -3.12 -1.86
N ARG A 33 -9.90 -3.95 -1.51
CA ARG A 33 -9.79 -4.72 -0.28
C ARG A 33 -8.75 -5.83 -0.38
N THR A 34 -8.33 -6.19 -1.59
CA THR A 34 -7.41 -7.30 -1.79
C THR A 34 -6.01 -6.86 -2.12
N GLY A 35 -5.82 -5.62 -2.54
CA GLY A 35 -4.47 -5.18 -2.89
C GLY A 35 -4.41 -3.75 -3.36
N VAL A 36 -3.22 -3.35 -3.76
CA VAL A 36 -2.96 -1.98 -4.15
C VAL A 36 -1.88 -1.98 -5.21
N PHE A 37 -2.00 -1.06 -6.18
CA PHE A 37 -0.92 -0.84 -7.14
C PHE A 37 -0.19 0.43 -6.72
N ILE A 38 1.09 0.29 -6.43
CA ILE A 38 1.93 1.37 -5.91
C ILE A 38 2.84 1.84 -7.03
N LYS A 39 2.76 3.13 -7.36
CA LYS A 39 3.63 3.73 -8.37
C LYS A 39 5.03 3.80 -7.80
N SER A 40 6.01 3.36 -8.58
CA SER A 40 7.39 3.39 -8.14
C SER A 40 8.32 3.30 -9.33
N GLN A 41 9.34 4.13 -9.34
CA GLN A 41 10.38 4.05 -10.37
C GLN A 41 11.28 2.85 -10.16
N GLN A 42 11.30 2.32 -8.94
CA GLN A 42 12.14 1.17 -8.61
C GLN A 42 11.30 0.17 -7.82
N PRO A 43 10.39 -0.51 -8.50
CA PRO A 43 9.53 -1.46 -7.79
C PRO A 43 10.35 -2.60 -7.19
N LEU A 44 9.85 -3.11 -6.08
CA LEU A 44 10.48 -4.24 -5.43
C LEU A 44 10.19 -5.51 -6.21
N PRO A 45 11.08 -6.51 -6.13
CA PRO A 45 10.85 -7.76 -6.87
C PRO A 45 9.61 -8.49 -6.40
N VAL A 46 9.03 -9.25 -7.33
CA VAL A 46 7.93 -10.15 -7.00
C VAL A 46 8.38 -11.09 -5.89
N GLY A 47 7.52 -11.30 -4.91
CA GLY A 47 7.80 -12.15 -3.77
C GLY A 47 8.27 -11.39 -2.55
N THR A 48 8.57 -10.11 -2.70
CA THR A 48 9.00 -9.30 -1.56
C THR A 48 7.84 -9.12 -0.59
N HIS A 49 8.10 -9.35 0.69
CA HIS A 49 7.11 -9.12 1.74
C HIS A 49 7.26 -7.70 2.24
N VAL A 50 6.13 -7.03 2.44
CA VAL A 50 6.14 -5.63 2.82
C VAL A 50 5.24 -5.38 4.01
N ASN A 51 5.66 -4.44 4.85
CA ASN A 51 4.80 -3.86 5.88
C ASN A 51 4.32 -2.53 5.31
N LEU A 52 3.02 -2.35 5.23
CA LEU A 52 2.45 -1.15 4.63
C LEU A 52 1.85 -0.28 5.72
N ARG A 53 2.15 0.99 5.65
CA ARG A 53 1.53 1.96 6.54
C ARG A 53 1.39 3.27 5.78
N PHE A 54 0.17 3.55 5.36
CA PHE A 54 -0.14 4.79 4.65
C PHE A 54 -0.98 5.67 5.56
N THR A 55 -0.48 6.83 5.85
CA THR A 55 -1.20 7.80 6.68
C THR A 55 -1.74 8.88 5.76
N VAL A 56 -3.04 9.08 5.82
CA VAL A 56 -3.72 10.07 4.99
C VAL A 56 -4.36 11.07 5.92
N ILE A 57 -4.00 12.32 5.73
CA ILE A 57 -4.50 13.40 6.58
C ILE A 57 -5.78 13.93 5.95
N MET A 58 -6.88 13.73 6.63
CA MET A 58 -8.18 14.17 6.18
C MET A 58 -8.72 15.05 7.30
N GLU A 59 -10.00 15.01 7.58
CA GLU A 59 -10.49 15.70 8.76
C GLU A 59 -9.84 15.13 10.01
N GLU A 60 -9.61 13.82 9.96
CA GLU A 60 -8.84 13.13 10.98
C GLU A 60 -7.71 12.42 10.29
N ILE A 61 -6.69 12.08 11.05
CA ILE A 61 -5.61 11.28 10.51
C ILE A 61 -6.08 9.84 10.40
N GLN A 62 -6.01 9.30 9.20
CA GLN A 62 -6.43 7.93 8.91
C GLN A 62 -5.21 7.12 8.52
N THR A 63 -5.15 5.89 8.96
CA THR A 63 -4.00 5.04 8.66
C THR A 63 -4.46 3.70 8.09
N ILE A 64 -3.85 3.31 6.98
CA ILE A 64 -4.04 1.98 6.40
C ILE A 64 -2.79 1.18 6.72
N GLU A 65 -2.97 0.10 7.46
CA GLU A 65 -1.85 -0.74 7.86
C GLU A 65 -2.11 -2.18 7.50
N GLY A 66 -1.08 -2.84 7.02
CA GLY A 66 -1.23 -4.25 6.72
C GLY A 66 0.08 -4.88 6.31
N LEU A 67 0.01 -6.16 6.10
CA LEU A 67 1.11 -6.94 5.56
C LEU A 67 0.75 -7.32 4.14
N GLY A 68 1.73 -7.25 3.26
CA GLY A 68 1.50 -7.55 1.87
C GLY A 68 2.65 -8.26 1.22
N GLU A 69 2.45 -8.60 -0.04
CA GLU A 69 3.46 -9.26 -0.84
C GLU A 69 3.38 -8.72 -2.25
N VAL A 70 4.53 -8.41 -2.83
CA VAL A 70 4.59 -7.97 -4.23
C VAL A 70 4.30 -9.16 -5.12
N VAL A 71 3.27 -9.05 -5.94
CA VAL A 71 2.87 -10.15 -6.81
C VAL A 71 3.02 -9.80 -8.28
N ARG A 72 3.29 -8.54 -8.59
CA ARG A 72 3.40 -8.10 -9.97
C ARG A 72 4.27 -6.85 -10.04
N VAL A 73 5.05 -6.75 -11.10
CA VAL A 73 5.85 -5.57 -11.37
C VAL A 73 5.51 -5.10 -12.78
N GLU A 74 5.25 -3.80 -12.94
CA GLU A 74 4.93 -3.19 -14.22
C GLU A 74 5.99 -2.18 -14.56
N LYS A 75 6.23 -2.00 -15.84
CA LYS A 75 7.20 -1.02 -16.30
C LYS A 75 6.57 0.22 -16.89
N ASP A 76 5.35 0.14 -17.34
CA ASP A 76 4.71 1.24 -18.05
C ASP A 76 3.22 1.26 -17.74
N PRO A 77 2.82 2.04 -16.76
CA PRO A 77 3.64 2.89 -15.89
C PRO A 77 4.41 2.06 -14.87
N PRO A 78 5.54 2.55 -14.40
CA PRO A 78 6.33 1.79 -13.45
C PRO A 78 5.64 1.69 -12.09
N GLY A 79 5.68 0.50 -11.53
CA GLY A 79 5.06 0.27 -10.25
C GLY A 79 4.99 -1.20 -9.92
N MET A 80 4.32 -1.49 -8.82
CA MET A 80 4.20 -2.87 -8.35
C MET A 80 2.82 -3.11 -7.79
N GLY A 81 2.30 -4.30 -8.07
CA GLY A 81 1.05 -4.76 -7.48
C GLY A 81 1.36 -5.50 -6.20
N VAL A 82 0.70 -5.10 -5.13
CA VAL A 82 0.89 -5.70 -3.82
C VAL A 82 -0.45 -6.27 -3.37
N THR A 83 -0.45 -7.55 -3.03
CA THR A 83 -1.66 -8.15 -2.49
C THR A 83 -1.59 -8.05 -0.97
N PHE A 84 -2.73 -7.77 -0.35
CA PHE A 84 -2.78 -7.72 1.11
C PHE A 84 -2.89 -9.12 1.66
N ARG A 85 -1.98 -9.48 2.54
CA ARG A 85 -2.06 -10.76 3.26
C ARG A 85 -2.82 -10.59 4.56
N GLU A 86 -2.66 -9.43 5.19
CA GLU A 86 -3.38 -9.10 6.41
C GLU A 86 -3.65 -7.61 6.40
N LEU A 87 -4.85 -7.24 6.77
CA LEU A 87 -5.21 -5.84 6.99
C LEU A 87 -5.89 -5.77 8.34
N SER A 88 -5.62 -4.70 9.08
CA SER A 88 -6.36 -4.50 10.32
C SER A 88 -7.83 -4.24 9.99
N PRO A 89 -8.75 -4.58 10.91
CA PRO A 89 -10.17 -4.32 10.66
C PRO A 89 -10.45 -2.84 10.38
N ASP A 90 -9.77 -1.94 11.07
CA ASP A 90 -9.95 -0.53 10.84
C ASP A 90 -9.50 -0.14 9.44
N SER A 91 -8.41 -0.75 8.96
CA SER A 91 -7.93 -0.46 7.62
C SER A 91 -8.89 -0.95 6.57
N LYS A 92 -9.51 -2.12 6.77
CA LYS A 92 -10.51 -2.61 5.84
C LYS A 92 -11.69 -1.64 5.75
N ASP A 93 -12.17 -1.18 6.89
CA ASP A 93 -13.27 -0.23 6.92
C ASP A 93 -12.89 1.07 6.23
N LEU A 94 -11.68 1.54 6.48
CA LEU A 94 -11.21 2.77 5.87
C LEU A 94 -11.16 2.65 4.35
N ILE A 95 -10.61 1.53 3.86
CA ILE A 95 -10.53 1.31 2.42
C ILE A 95 -11.94 1.31 1.82
N ASP A 96 -12.89 0.65 2.47
CA ASP A 96 -14.26 0.64 1.98
C ASP A 96 -14.83 2.05 1.88
N ARG A 97 -14.58 2.88 2.89
CA ARG A 97 -15.07 4.25 2.87
C ARG A 97 -14.41 5.07 1.77
N LEU A 98 -13.11 4.88 1.58
CA LEU A 98 -12.40 5.63 0.55
C LEU A 98 -12.86 5.22 -0.84
N LEU A 99 -13.09 3.92 -1.04
CA LEU A 99 -13.61 3.44 -2.32
C LEU A 99 -15.00 3.99 -2.59
N ALA A 100 -15.82 4.08 -1.56
CA ALA A 100 -17.15 4.62 -1.72
C ALA A 100 -17.09 6.09 -2.17
N GLN A 101 -16.16 6.85 -1.61
CA GLN A 101 -15.98 8.23 -2.00
C GLN A 101 -15.53 8.37 -3.44
N GLN A 102 -14.66 7.48 -3.88
CA GLN A 102 -14.17 7.55 -5.24
C GLN A 102 -15.19 7.19 -6.29
N ARG A 103 -16.19 6.44 -5.89
CA ARG A 103 -17.16 5.97 -6.84
C ARG A 103 -18.21 6.98 -7.20
N ARG A 104 -18.17 8.14 -6.68
CA ARG A 104 -19.19 9.13 -6.89
C ARG A 104 -19.32 9.64 -8.23
#